data_9c7b87787ef77c3a2722dd980b8ccc03
#
_entry.id   9c7b87787ef77c3a2722dd980b8ccc03
#
_cell.length_a   1.000
_cell.length_b   1.000
_cell.length_c   1.000
_cell.angle_alpha   90.00
_cell.angle_beta   90.00
_cell.angle_gamma   90.00
#
_symmetry.space_group_name_H-M   'P 1'
#
loop_
_entity.id
_entity.type
_entity.pdbx_description
1 polymer ?
#
loop_
_entity_poly.entity_id
_entity_poly.type
_entity_poly.pdbx_seq_one_letter_code
_entity_poly.pdbx_strand_id
1 'polypeptide(L)'
;MINFFLLKIRFFFVGTFLFLLVSCNQTNRNSYGEHISASIEKSPMMQRLSHEYLEINMDHPIEISADSLQNKLVDISYIPLDSKELIGEVDRVLLYNEKIYILDAYIAESVFIFDMNGRLLCVIDDRGEGPEEYIGLAGMSIDTSIKELCLKDRLSSRTLYYDLDGKFLRKEASCPAFFINAMDGNIINQLGFGQSYDENLNYHIAVSRGDSICCKAFPFAPIQKRYTVSRIAQYNSCNELLFTPTLSDTVYCIKSPKEYYVKYVIKHKRSIWDKSQEELSWREIDCLIKQDGYTAFGGPVHETSDYLFFSLSKGNNNLIVNQNCYYDKRQKQLFKITKDYEGVIRNLFSMPVGVSGDYYLAFADGYLMKEYMKKNTDISIADESLRKMINECNENSNPILIKFRLK
;
A
#
# COMPACT_ATOMS: atom_id res chain seq x y z
N MET A 1 -38.29 -19.03 12.80
CA MET A 1 -38.02 -17.67 12.29
C MET A 1 -36.62 -17.33 12.75
N ILE A 2 -35.63 -17.59 11.90
CA ILE A 2 -34.21 -17.38 12.20
C ILE A 2 -33.85 -16.07 11.50
N ASN A 3 -33.66 -15.01 12.31
CA ASN A 3 -33.15 -13.72 11.80
C ASN A 3 -31.66 -13.84 11.53
N PHE A 4 -31.27 -13.81 10.28
CA PHE A 4 -29.91 -13.62 9.83
C PHE A 4 -29.50 -12.17 10.10
N PHE A 5 -28.79 -11.94 11.18
CA PHE A 5 -27.98 -10.74 11.36
C PHE A 5 -26.69 -10.93 10.57
N LEU A 6 -26.63 -10.34 9.39
CA LEU A 6 -25.40 -10.15 8.63
C LEU A 6 -24.50 -9.17 9.39
N LEU A 7 -23.59 -9.73 10.17
CA LEU A 7 -22.50 -8.98 10.77
C LEU A 7 -21.56 -8.56 9.63
N LYS A 8 -21.66 -7.31 9.20
CA LYS A 8 -20.65 -6.71 8.31
C LYS A 8 -19.35 -6.56 9.12
N ILE A 9 -18.54 -7.60 9.12
CA ILE A 9 -17.17 -7.51 9.57
C ILE A 9 -16.43 -6.74 8.49
N ARG A 10 -16.19 -5.45 8.71
CA ARG A 10 -15.24 -4.67 7.93
C ARG A 10 -13.85 -5.14 8.32
N PHE A 11 -13.36 -6.15 7.63
CA PHE A 11 -11.97 -6.52 7.70
C PHE A 11 -11.17 -5.49 6.89
N PHE A 12 -10.16 -4.93 7.49
CA PHE A 12 -9.03 -4.35 6.77
C PHE A 12 -8.37 -5.50 6.00
N PHE A 13 -8.90 -5.80 4.85
CA PHE A 13 -8.32 -6.77 3.93
C PHE A 13 -7.31 -6.04 3.06
N VAL A 14 -6.04 -6.30 3.30
CA VAL A 14 -5.05 -6.27 2.23
C VAL A 14 -5.49 -7.33 1.22
N GLY A 15 -6.12 -6.86 0.17
CA GLY A 15 -6.79 -7.46 -0.95
C GLY A 15 -6.58 -8.93 -1.24
N THR A 16 -7.64 -9.69 -1.09
CA THR A 16 -7.92 -10.81 -1.97
C THR A 16 -8.99 -10.33 -2.97
N PHE A 17 -8.55 -9.84 -4.12
CA PHE A 17 -9.43 -9.38 -5.18
C PHE A 17 -10.16 -10.55 -5.84
N LEU A 18 -11.48 -10.59 -5.70
CA LEU A 18 -12.36 -11.41 -6.54
C LEU A 18 -12.78 -10.55 -7.74
N PHE A 19 -12.19 -10.81 -8.89
CA PHE A 19 -12.57 -10.17 -10.15
C PHE A 19 -13.92 -10.68 -10.64
N LEU A 20 -14.94 -9.83 -10.67
CA LEU A 20 -16.12 -10.01 -11.51
C LEU A 20 -15.79 -9.47 -12.91
N LEU A 21 -15.72 -10.38 -13.88
CA LEU A 21 -15.58 -10.06 -15.30
C LEU A 21 -16.85 -9.38 -15.81
N VAL A 22 -16.78 -8.11 -16.09
CA VAL A 22 -17.74 -7.42 -16.97
C VAL A 22 -17.10 -7.34 -18.35
N SER A 23 -17.60 -8.18 -19.25
CA SER A 23 -17.28 -8.15 -20.69
C SER A 23 -18.01 -6.97 -21.33
N CYS A 24 -17.31 -5.90 -21.68
CA CYS A 24 -17.81 -4.86 -22.56
C CYS A 24 -16.79 -4.52 -23.63
N ASN A 25 -17.21 -4.65 -24.89
CA ASN A 25 -16.64 -4.21 -26.15
C ASN A 25 -15.13 -3.94 -26.25
N GLN A 26 -14.43 -4.95 -26.78
CA GLN A 26 -12.97 -5.06 -26.85
C GLN A 26 -12.28 -4.31 -27.99
N THR A 27 -12.97 -3.66 -28.91
CA THR A 27 -12.35 -3.30 -30.20
C THR A 27 -11.52 -2.01 -30.21
N ASN A 28 -11.71 -1.09 -29.26
CA ASN A 28 -10.90 0.16 -29.20
C ASN A 28 -9.86 0.20 -28.06
N ARG A 29 -9.91 -0.74 -27.13
CA ARG A 29 -8.93 -0.82 -26.02
C ARG A 29 -7.62 -1.51 -26.42
N ASN A 30 -7.65 -2.43 -27.37
CA ASN A 30 -6.48 -3.21 -27.78
C ASN A 30 -5.39 -2.36 -28.43
N SER A 31 -5.75 -1.41 -29.32
CA SER A 31 -4.75 -0.62 -30.06
C SER A 31 -3.93 0.32 -29.18
N TYR A 32 -4.53 0.92 -28.15
CA TYR A 32 -3.81 1.82 -27.22
C TYR A 32 -2.89 1.03 -26.29
N GLY A 33 -3.34 -0.12 -25.77
CA GLY A 33 -2.55 -1.02 -24.94
C GLY A 33 -1.32 -1.54 -25.68
N GLU A 34 -1.48 -2.06 -26.90
CA GLU A 34 -0.40 -2.57 -27.74
C GLU A 34 0.64 -1.49 -28.08
N HIS A 35 0.21 -0.27 -28.34
CA HIS A 35 1.13 0.84 -28.61
C HIS A 35 1.99 1.19 -27.38
N ILE A 36 1.40 1.22 -26.20
CA ILE A 36 2.12 1.52 -24.97
C ILE A 36 3.10 0.39 -24.62
N SER A 37 2.68 -0.86 -24.73
CA SER A 37 3.56 -2.01 -24.47
C SER A 37 4.76 -2.02 -25.40
N ALA A 38 4.55 -1.74 -26.69
CA ALA A 38 5.64 -1.59 -27.64
C ALA A 38 6.59 -0.42 -27.28
N SER A 39 6.06 0.66 -26.72
CA SER A 39 6.85 1.80 -26.25
C SER A 39 7.67 1.44 -25.00
N ILE A 40 7.09 0.68 -24.06
CA ILE A 40 7.79 0.16 -22.88
C ILE A 40 8.91 -0.78 -23.31
N GLU A 41 8.65 -1.72 -24.20
CA GLU A 41 9.66 -2.67 -24.68
C GLU A 41 10.85 -1.97 -25.36
N LYS A 42 10.63 -0.90 -26.08
CA LYS A 42 11.69 -0.11 -26.76
C LYS A 42 12.42 0.84 -25.84
N SER A 43 11.86 1.18 -24.67
CA SER A 43 12.46 2.14 -23.76
C SER A 43 13.72 1.57 -23.07
N PRO A 44 14.67 2.42 -22.69
CA PRO A 44 15.88 1.97 -22.00
C PRO A 44 15.56 1.42 -20.60
N MET A 45 16.42 0.54 -20.09
CA MET A 45 16.38 0.11 -18.70
C MET A 45 16.84 1.24 -17.79
N MET A 46 16.22 1.35 -16.61
CA MET A 46 16.76 2.15 -15.51
C MET A 46 18.17 1.65 -15.13
N GLN A 47 19.04 2.55 -14.75
CA GLN A 47 20.39 2.23 -14.31
C GLN A 47 20.37 1.68 -12.89
N ARG A 48 20.95 0.48 -12.69
CA ARG A 48 21.22 -0.04 -11.37
C ARG A 48 22.54 0.53 -10.85
N LEU A 49 22.46 1.24 -9.73
CA LEU A 49 23.65 1.77 -9.05
C LEU A 49 24.27 0.70 -8.16
N SER A 50 25.61 0.75 -8.02
CA SER A 50 26.31 -0.01 -6.98
C SER A 50 26.07 0.68 -5.63
N HIS A 51 25.55 -0.07 -4.67
CA HIS A 51 25.28 0.41 -3.32
C HIS A 51 25.41 -0.76 -2.34
N GLU A 52 25.95 -0.51 -1.16
CA GLU A 52 25.93 -1.50 -0.08
C GLU A 52 24.48 -1.70 0.38
N TYR A 53 24.07 -2.94 0.53
CA TYR A 53 22.75 -3.29 1.01
C TYR A 53 22.82 -4.01 2.35
N LEU A 54 21.75 -3.94 3.12
CA LEU A 54 21.64 -4.62 4.39
C LEU A 54 20.89 -5.94 4.21
N GLU A 55 21.52 -7.05 4.64
CA GLU A 55 20.83 -8.34 4.79
C GLU A 55 20.16 -8.43 6.16
N ILE A 56 18.87 -8.72 6.17
CA ILE A 56 18.08 -8.93 7.39
C ILE A 56 17.73 -10.42 7.46
N ASN A 57 18.32 -11.10 8.44
CA ASN A 57 18.10 -12.52 8.64
C ASN A 57 16.93 -12.78 9.58
N MET A 58 16.00 -13.62 9.15
CA MET A 58 14.78 -14.01 9.87
C MET A 58 14.99 -15.23 10.80
N ASP A 59 16.21 -15.79 10.92
CA ASP A 59 16.42 -17.03 11.66
C ASP A 59 16.18 -16.89 13.18
N HIS A 60 16.48 -15.74 13.75
CA HIS A 60 16.43 -15.52 15.21
C HIS A 60 15.70 -14.20 15.57
N PRO A 61 14.44 -14.00 15.18
CA PRO A 61 13.71 -12.82 15.58
C PRO A 61 13.33 -12.89 17.06
N ILE A 62 13.29 -11.75 17.73
CA ILE A 62 12.66 -11.64 19.05
C ILE A 62 11.17 -11.61 18.85
N GLU A 63 10.47 -12.60 19.40
CA GLU A 63 9.01 -12.59 19.39
C GLU A 63 8.50 -11.67 20.49
N ILE A 64 7.64 -10.72 20.09
CA ILE A 64 7.00 -9.80 21.02
C ILE A 64 5.49 -9.80 20.80
N SER A 65 4.72 -9.68 21.88
CA SER A 65 3.28 -9.49 21.79
C SER A 65 2.92 -8.08 21.30
N ALA A 66 1.68 -7.89 20.85
CA ALA A 66 1.17 -6.56 20.53
C ALA A 66 1.24 -5.59 21.74
N ASP A 67 0.99 -6.09 22.95
CA ASP A 67 1.11 -5.29 24.18
C ASP A 67 2.57 -4.88 24.44
N SER A 68 3.52 -5.79 24.19
CA SER A 68 4.95 -5.48 24.30
C SER A 68 5.40 -4.47 23.24
N LEU A 69 4.79 -4.48 22.06
CA LEU A 69 5.01 -3.45 21.04
C LEU A 69 4.52 -2.09 21.52
N GLN A 70 3.35 -2.02 22.17
CA GLN A 70 2.82 -0.77 22.71
C GLN A 70 3.79 -0.11 23.71
N ASN A 71 4.51 -0.88 24.52
CA ASN A 71 5.52 -0.35 25.44
C ASN A 71 6.75 0.26 24.75
N LYS A 72 6.91 0.02 23.45
CA LYS A 72 7.96 0.62 22.62
C LYS A 72 7.50 1.89 21.91
N LEU A 73 6.22 2.23 21.97
CA LEU A 73 5.69 3.40 21.30
C LEU A 73 6.07 4.69 22.03
N VAL A 74 6.39 5.71 21.26
CA VAL A 74 6.63 7.06 21.73
C VAL A 74 6.01 8.07 20.77
N ASP A 75 5.78 9.28 21.24
CA ASP A 75 5.28 10.41 20.43
C ASP A 75 3.99 10.05 19.66
N ILE A 76 3.04 9.42 20.35
CA ILE A 76 1.77 9.04 19.75
C ILE A 76 0.87 10.27 19.66
N SER A 77 0.25 10.46 18.52
CA SER A 77 -0.80 11.47 18.33
C SER A 77 -1.99 10.88 17.57
N TYR A 78 -3.18 11.32 17.95
CA TYR A 78 -4.47 10.87 17.40
C TYR A 78 -5.18 12.05 16.74
N ILE A 79 -5.60 11.87 15.51
CA ILE A 79 -6.27 12.88 14.71
C ILE A 79 -7.63 12.32 14.28
N PRO A 80 -8.73 12.66 14.99
CA PRO A 80 -10.06 12.27 14.56
C PRO A 80 -10.41 13.05 13.28
N LEU A 81 -10.83 12.33 12.24
CA LEU A 81 -11.19 12.95 10.97
C LEU A 81 -12.64 13.43 11.00
N ASP A 82 -12.87 14.64 10.50
CA ASP A 82 -14.21 15.24 10.35
C ASP A 82 -15.10 14.30 9.50
N SER A 83 -16.32 14.07 9.97
CA SER A 83 -17.27 13.12 9.39
C SER A 83 -18.38 13.81 8.57
N LYS A 84 -18.13 15.01 8.06
CA LYS A 84 -19.08 15.69 7.12
C LYS A 84 -19.26 14.90 5.84
N GLU A 85 -18.16 14.31 5.35
CA GLU A 85 -18.13 13.37 4.24
C GLU A 85 -17.48 12.07 4.71
N LEU A 86 -18.09 10.93 4.37
CA LEU A 86 -17.68 9.64 4.92
C LEU A 86 -16.66 8.94 4.04
N ILE A 87 -15.58 8.51 4.65
CA ILE A 87 -14.58 7.62 4.06
C ILE A 87 -15.10 6.18 4.21
N GLY A 88 -15.26 5.47 3.09
CA GLY A 88 -15.67 4.07 3.10
C GLY A 88 -14.50 3.12 3.40
N GLU A 89 -13.33 3.40 2.77
CA GLU A 89 -12.09 2.63 2.96
C GLU A 89 -10.89 3.56 2.80
N VAL A 90 -9.80 3.28 3.51
CA VAL A 90 -8.54 3.99 3.34
C VAL A 90 -7.59 3.13 2.51
N ASP A 91 -7.51 3.40 1.22
CA ASP A 91 -6.60 2.70 0.31
C ASP A 91 -5.19 3.29 0.34
N ARG A 92 -5.09 4.61 0.51
CA ARG A 92 -3.81 5.30 0.65
C ARG A 92 -3.95 6.55 1.50
N VAL A 93 -2.93 6.82 2.31
CA VAL A 93 -2.78 8.07 3.06
C VAL A 93 -1.42 8.70 2.76
N LEU A 94 -1.42 10.01 2.54
CA LEU A 94 -0.22 10.82 2.38
C LEU A 94 -0.33 12.06 3.27
N LEU A 95 0.76 12.42 3.94
CA LEU A 95 0.86 13.65 4.69
C LEU A 95 1.90 14.55 4.01
N TYR A 96 1.48 15.73 3.61
CA TYR A 96 2.36 16.68 2.94
C TYR A 96 1.82 18.10 3.11
N ASN A 97 2.72 19.06 3.35
CA ASN A 97 2.40 20.49 3.43
C ASN A 97 1.24 20.80 4.40
N GLU A 98 1.34 20.27 5.63
CA GLU A 98 0.35 20.45 6.70
C GLU A 98 -1.06 19.97 6.34
N LYS A 99 -1.15 18.99 5.44
CA LYS A 99 -2.41 18.36 5.02
C LYS A 99 -2.31 16.85 5.03
N ILE A 100 -3.46 16.22 5.20
CA ILE A 100 -3.70 14.79 5.13
C ILE A 100 -4.52 14.52 3.87
N TYR A 101 -4.01 13.68 2.98
CA TYR A 101 -4.67 13.24 1.76
C TYR A 101 -5.04 11.78 1.92
N ILE A 102 -6.29 11.43 1.75
CA ILE A 102 -6.80 10.06 1.85
C ILE A 102 -7.49 9.70 0.54
N LEU A 103 -7.02 8.63 -0.08
CA LEU A 103 -7.68 8.00 -1.21
C LEU A 103 -8.59 6.89 -0.72
N ASP A 104 -9.85 6.95 -1.11
CA ASP A 104 -10.81 5.86 -1.10
C ASP A 104 -11.13 5.51 -2.56
N ALA A 105 -10.47 4.49 -3.09
CA ALA A 105 -10.52 4.18 -4.52
C ALA A 105 -11.72 3.32 -4.93
N TYR A 106 -12.38 2.64 -3.97
CA TYR A 106 -13.34 1.58 -4.31
C TYR A 106 -14.72 1.75 -3.69
N ILE A 107 -14.86 2.49 -2.61
CA ILE A 107 -16.16 2.70 -1.93
C ILE A 107 -16.70 4.09 -2.20
N ALA A 108 -16.02 5.14 -1.72
CA ALA A 108 -16.40 6.52 -2.01
C ALA A 108 -15.91 6.95 -3.41
N GLU A 109 -14.86 6.30 -3.94
CA GLU A 109 -14.16 6.64 -5.18
C GLU A 109 -13.78 8.13 -5.24
N SER A 110 -13.19 8.61 -4.14
CA SER A 110 -12.92 10.03 -3.88
C SER A 110 -11.57 10.21 -3.20
N VAL A 111 -11.05 11.44 -3.24
CA VAL A 111 -9.91 11.85 -2.43
C VAL A 111 -10.35 12.89 -1.43
N PHE A 112 -10.07 12.67 -0.17
CA PHE A 112 -10.39 13.56 0.94
C PHE A 112 -9.13 14.29 1.37
N ILE A 113 -9.20 15.61 1.53
CA ILE A 113 -8.12 16.47 1.98
C ILE A 113 -8.50 17.10 3.31
N PHE A 114 -7.71 16.83 4.36
CA PHE A 114 -7.91 17.38 5.69
C PHE A 114 -6.71 18.24 6.11
N ASP A 115 -6.93 19.15 7.06
CA ASP A 115 -5.83 19.77 7.79
C ASP A 115 -5.26 18.81 8.87
N MET A 116 -4.15 19.21 9.52
CA MET A 116 -3.51 18.38 10.54
C MET A 116 -4.32 18.27 11.85
N ASN A 117 -5.44 18.96 11.99
CA ASN A 117 -6.40 18.79 13.08
C ASN A 117 -7.57 17.86 12.71
N GLY A 118 -7.54 17.29 11.49
CA GLY A 118 -8.60 16.41 10.99
C GLY A 118 -9.81 17.12 10.43
N ARG A 119 -9.79 18.45 10.26
CA ARG A 119 -10.89 19.20 9.66
C ARG A 119 -10.89 19.01 8.14
N LEU A 120 -12.02 18.63 7.56
CA LEU A 120 -12.19 18.47 6.12
C LEU A 120 -12.02 19.81 5.40
N LEU A 121 -11.12 19.86 4.42
CA LEU A 121 -10.84 21.03 3.58
C LEU A 121 -11.47 20.91 2.20
N CYS A 122 -11.35 19.74 1.56
CA CYS A 122 -11.80 19.48 0.20
C CYS A 122 -12.10 17.99 -0.01
N VAL A 123 -13.03 17.69 -0.90
CA VAL A 123 -13.21 16.36 -1.47
C VAL A 123 -13.11 16.48 -2.99
N ILE A 124 -12.32 15.62 -3.60
CA ILE A 124 -12.27 15.43 -5.05
C ILE A 124 -13.12 14.22 -5.36
N ASP A 125 -14.31 14.45 -5.92
CA ASP A 125 -15.33 13.44 -6.23
C ASP A 125 -15.89 13.59 -7.66
N ASP A 126 -15.11 14.20 -8.55
CA ASP A 126 -15.47 14.53 -9.93
C ASP A 126 -15.55 13.25 -10.80
N ARG A 127 -16.53 12.38 -10.55
CA ARG A 127 -16.77 11.15 -11.30
C ARG A 127 -17.54 11.41 -12.58
N GLY A 128 -17.03 10.93 -13.71
CA GLY A 128 -17.68 11.05 -15.01
C GLY A 128 -16.70 10.85 -16.16
N GLU A 129 -17.14 11.21 -17.37
CA GLU A 129 -16.37 11.08 -18.62
C GLU A 129 -15.91 12.45 -19.15
N GLY A 130 -16.16 13.52 -18.45
CA GLY A 130 -15.79 14.87 -18.83
C GLY A 130 -14.28 15.11 -18.82
N PRO A 131 -13.85 16.28 -19.31
CA PRO A 131 -12.42 16.59 -19.46
C PRO A 131 -11.68 16.70 -18.11
N GLU A 132 -12.37 17.07 -17.03
CA GLU A 132 -11.84 17.20 -15.68
C GLU A 132 -12.19 16.03 -14.77
N GLU A 133 -13.03 15.08 -15.27
CA GLU A 133 -13.59 13.97 -14.51
C GLU A 133 -12.77 12.69 -14.67
N TYR A 134 -12.93 11.76 -13.74
CA TYR A 134 -12.37 10.41 -13.79
C TYR A 134 -13.46 9.34 -13.75
N ILE A 135 -13.19 8.16 -14.33
CA ILE A 135 -14.15 7.05 -14.34
C ILE A 135 -13.95 6.15 -13.11
N GLY A 136 -12.72 5.97 -12.66
CA GLY A 136 -12.44 5.15 -11.49
C GLY A 136 -11.01 5.29 -10.99
N LEU A 137 -10.85 5.66 -9.74
CA LEU A 137 -9.54 5.86 -9.12
C LEU A 137 -8.84 4.53 -8.82
N ALA A 138 -7.50 4.54 -8.85
CA ALA A 138 -6.67 3.42 -8.43
C ALA A 138 -5.47 3.83 -7.60
N GLY A 139 -4.88 4.99 -7.84
CA GLY A 139 -3.67 5.42 -7.18
C GLY A 139 -3.60 6.92 -6.99
N MET A 140 -2.89 7.33 -5.95
CA MET A 140 -2.66 8.72 -5.58
C MET A 140 -1.18 8.92 -5.26
N SER A 141 -0.59 10.02 -5.67
CA SER A 141 0.77 10.41 -5.29
C SER A 141 0.92 11.92 -5.28
N ILE A 142 1.88 12.42 -4.53
CA ILE A 142 2.26 13.84 -4.56
C ILE A 142 3.66 13.94 -5.14
N ASP A 143 3.80 14.76 -6.19
CA ASP A 143 5.11 15.18 -6.67
C ASP A 143 5.55 16.40 -5.87
N THR A 144 6.49 16.17 -4.97
CA THR A 144 6.99 17.23 -4.06
C THR A 144 7.84 18.26 -4.78
N SER A 145 8.40 17.94 -5.95
CA SER A 145 9.26 18.83 -6.73
C SER A 145 8.46 19.93 -7.43
N ILE A 146 7.29 19.60 -7.93
CA ILE A 146 6.38 20.51 -8.64
C ILE A 146 5.12 20.86 -7.83
N LYS A 147 4.97 20.25 -6.62
CA LYS A 147 3.85 20.46 -5.68
C LYS A 147 2.48 20.17 -6.29
N GLU A 148 2.35 19.02 -6.94
CA GLU A 148 1.11 18.57 -7.56
C GLU A 148 0.65 17.24 -6.96
N LEU A 149 -0.67 17.12 -6.77
CA LEU A 149 -1.35 15.87 -6.45
C LEU A 149 -1.70 15.15 -7.75
N CYS A 150 -1.25 13.91 -7.89
CA CYS A 150 -1.45 13.07 -9.06
C CYS A 150 -2.41 11.94 -8.71
N LEU A 151 -3.50 11.81 -9.47
CA LEU A 151 -4.49 10.75 -9.32
C LEU A 151 -4.51 9.85 -10.56
N LYS A 152 -4.48 8.54 -10.36
CA LYS A 152 -4.57 7.56 -11.44
C LYS A 152 -6.01 7.16 -11.68
N ASP A 153 -6.50 7.45 -12.89
CA ASP A 153 -7.72 6.85 -13.39
C ASP A 153 -7.38 5.52 -14.09
N ARG A 154 -7.79 4.43 -13.49
CA ARG A 154 -7.50 3.07 -13.96
C ARG A 154 -8.29 2.69 -15.21
N LEU A 155 -9.49 3.26 -15.41
CA LEU A 155 -10.41 2.87 -16.47
C LEU A 155 -10.16 3.63 -17.77
N SER A 156 -9.71 4.88 -17.69
CA SER A 156 -9.39 5.69 -18.86
C SER A 156 -7.90 5.71 -19.24
N SER A 157 -7.03 5.04 -18.46
CA SER A 157 -5.57 5.11 -18.60
C SER A 157 -5.08 6.56 -18.64
N ARG A 158 -5.55 7.36 -17.69
CA ARG A 158 -5.18 8.77 -17.53
C ARG A 158 -4.58 9.02 -16.16
N THR A 159 -3.79 10.07 -16.06
CA THR A 159 -3.40 10.69 -14.80
C THR A 159 -4.00 12.09 -14.75
N LEU A 160 -4.70 12.40 -13.67
CA LEU A 160 -5.24 13.72 -13.39
C LEU A 160 -4.29 14.41 -12.41
N TYR A 161 -4.09 15.69 -12.61
CA TYR A 161 -3.21 16.52 -11.79
C TYR A 161 -4.03 17.63 -11.13
N TYR A 162 -3.81 17.79 -9.85
CA TYR A 162 -4.46 18.80 -9.01
C TYR A 162 -3.39 19.60 -8.27
N ASP A 163 -3.71 20.82 -7.89
CA ASP A 163 -2.90 21.50 -6.90
C ASP A 163 -3.08 20.85 -5.50
N LEU A 164 -2.31 21.31 -4.52
CA LEU A 164 -2.37 20.75 -3.17
C LEU A 164 -3.65 21.12 -2.40
N ASP A 165 -4.51 21.98 -2.94
CA ASP A 165 -5.81 22.34 -2.40
C ASP A 165 -6.95 21.55 -3.04
N GLY A 166 -6.64 20.69 -4.03
CA GLY A 166 -7.62 19.85 -4.72
C GLY A 166 -8.24 20.49 -5.95
N LYS A 167 -7.68 21.61 -6.45
CA LYS A 167 -8.14 22.24 -7.68
C LYS A 167 -7.53 21.52 -8.89
N PHE A 168 -8.39 21.13 -9.84
CA PHE A 168 -7.94 20.50 -11.10
C PHE A 168 -7.01 21.41 -11.90
N LEU A 169 -5.94 20.80 -12.44
CA LEU A 169 -4.94 21.49 -13.28
C LEU A 169 -4.95 20.96 -14.70
N ARG A 170 -4.86 19.65 -14.89
CA ARG A 170 -4.80 19.00 -16.20
C ARG A 170 -5.01 17.49 -16.12
N LYS A 171 -5.29 16.87 -17.24
CA LYS A 171 -5.44 15.42 -17.42
C LYS A 171 -4.59 14.96 -18.59
N GLU A 172 -3.75 13.96 -18.39
CA GLU A 172 -2.80 13.46 -19.39
C GLU A 172 -2.97 11.97 -19.62
N ALA A 173 -2.63 11.49 -20.82
CA ALA A 173 -2.53 10.07 -21.09
C ALA A 173 -1.40 9.45 -20.24
N SER A 174 -1.59 8.25 -19.76
CA SER A 174 -0.59 7.57 -18.94
C SER A 174 -0.63 6.05 -19.14
N CYS A 175 0.42 5.35 -18.70
CA CYS A 175 0.47 3.89 -18.75
C CYS A 175 -0.74 3.25 -18.06
N PRO A 176 -1.21 2.10 -18.54
CA PRO A 176 -2.15 1.26 -17.80
C PRO A 176 -1.43 0.70 -16.57
N ALA A 177 -1.58 1.37 -15.44
CA ALA A 177 -0.97 1.01 -14.17
C ALA A 177 -2.02 0.92 -13.08
N PHE A 178 -1.80 0.04 -12.09
CA PHE A 178 -2.65 -0.03 -10.91
C PHE A 178 -2.29 1.05 -9.89
N PHE A 179 -0.99 1.29 -9.71
CA PHE A 179 -0.49 2.26 -8.74
C PHE A 179 0.54 3.17 -9.39
N ILE A 180 0.61 4.38 -8.88
CA ILE A 180 1.57 5.39 -9.32
C ILE A 180 2.33 5.98 -8.14
N ASN A 181 3.54 6.44 -8.43
CA ASN A 181 4.27 7.40 -7.62
C ASN A 181 4.80 8.50 -8.51
N ALA A 182 4.71 9.73 -8.05
CA ALA A 182 5.21 10.89 -8.78
C ALA A 182 6.60 11.29 -8.25
N MET A 183 7.52 11.60 -9.16
CA MET A 183 8.89 11.95 -8.82
C MET A 183 9.50 12.84 -9.93
N ASP A 184 9.90 14.06 -9.58
CA ASP A 184 10.60 14.99 -10.48
C ASP A 184 9.87 15.24 -11.82
N GLY A 185 8.56 15.44 -11.77
CA GLY A 185 7.71 15.63 -12.96
C GLY A 185 7.52 14.36 -13.80
N ASN A 186 7.87 13.19 -13.27
CA ASN A 186 7.64 11.90 -13.90
C ASN A 186 6.67 11.06 -13.08
N ILE A 187 6.00 10.11 -13.73
CA ILE A 187 5.17 9.11 -13.09
C ILE A 187 5.87 7.76 -13.13
N ILE A 188 6.14 7.20 -11.98
CA ILE A 188 6.59 5.82 -11.80
C ILE A 188 5.34 4.95 -11.79
N ASN A 189 5.05 4.33 -12.91
CA ASN A 189 3.88 3.48 -13.11
C ASN A 189 4.22 2.06 -12.65
N GLN A 190 3.45 1.53 -11.70
CA GLN A 190 3.57 0.15 -11.27
C GLN A 190 2.64 -0.73 -12.10
N LEU A 191 3.24 -1.51 -12.97
CA LEU A 191 2.56 -2.40 -13.88
C LEU A 191 2.26 -3.70 -13.14
N GLY A 192 0.99 -4.07 -13.03
CA GLY A 192 0.61 -5.39 -12.58
C GLY A 192 0.74 -6.37 -13.74
N PHE A 193 1.09 -7.64 -13.46
CA PHE A 193 0.88 -8.69 -14.45
C PHE A 193 -0.63 -8.78 -14.69
N GLY A 194 -1.06 -8.31 -15.83
CA GLY A 194 -2.48 -8.18 -16.07
C GLY A 194 -2.98 -9.01 -17.20
N GLN A 195 -3.78 -9.97 -16.87
CA GLN A 195 -4.75 -10.56 -17.79
C GLN A 195 -5.67 -9.53 -18.46
N SER A 196 -5.56 -8.24 -18.08
CA SER A 196 -6.51 -7.23 -18.54
C SER A 196 -5.97 -6.24 -19.56
N TYR A 197 -4.64 -6.14 -19.77
CA TYR A 197 -4.13 -5.05 -20.61
C TYR A 197 -3.19 -5.48 -21.74
N ASP A 198 -2.20 -6.34 -21.47
CA ASP A 198 -1.29 -6.83 -22.50
C ASP A 198 -0.42 -7.96 -21.97
N GLU A 199 -0.39 -9.09 -22.68
CA GLU A 199 0.46 -10.25 -22.36
C GLU A 199 1.95 -9.95 -22.58
N ASN A 200 2.27 -8.84 -23.24
CA ASN A 200 3.63 -8.41 -23.55
C ASN A 200 4.25 -7.49 -22.50
N LEU A 201 3.52 -7.13 -21.44
CA LEU A 201 4.08 -6.38 -20.32
C LEU A 201 4.98 -7.28 -19.46
N ASN A 202 6.29 -7.14 -19.61
CA ASN A 202 7.28 -7.99 -18.94
C ASN A 202 8.06 -7.27 -17.82
N TYR A 203 7.58 -6.11 -17.36
CA TYR A 203 8.27 -5.29 -16.37
C TYR A 203 7.33 -4.83 -15.26
N HIS A 204 7.86 -4.71 -14.04
CA HIS A 204 7.09 -4.19 -12.91
C HIS A 204 6.90 -2.67 -12.97
N ILE A 205 7.84 -1.95 -13.58
CA ILE A 205 7.85 -0.49 -13.59
C ILE A 205 8.08 0.03 -15.01
N ALA A 206 7.26 1.03 -15.38
CA ALA A 206 7.52 1.95 -16.48
C ALA A 206 7.50 3.38 -15.94
N VAL A 207 8.46 4.18 -16.33
CA VAL A 207 8.53 5.61 -16.00
C VAL A 207 8.04 6.40 -17.18
N SER A 208 7.09 7.29 -16.98
CA SER A 208 6.55 8.16 -18.03
C SER A 208 6.60 9.64 -17.63
N ARG A 209 6.65 10.48 -18.67
CA ARG A 209 6.41 11.92 -18.56
C ARG A 209 5.36 12.28 -19.62
N GLY A 210 4.16 12.67 -19.19
CA GLY A 210 3.03 12.75 -20.10
C GLY A 210 2.76 11.39 -20.76
N ASP A 211 2.60 11.37 -22.07
CA ASP A 211 2.38 10.17 -22.91
C ASP A 211 3.66 9.39 -23.26
N SER A 212 4.83 9.95 -22.95
CA SER A 212 6.12 9.39 -23.36
C SER A 212 6.70 8.47 -22.29
N ILE A 213 7.08 7.24 -22.67
CA ILE A 213 7.79 6.29 -21.81
C ILE A 213 9.27 6.62 -21.80
N CYS A 214 9.80 6.97 -20.64
CA CYS A 214 11.19 7.37 -20.45
C CYS A 214 12.12 6.17 -20.24
N CYS A 215 11.70 5.21 -19.41
CA CYS A 215 12.46 3.99 -19.12
C CYS A 215 11.59 2.93 -18.44
N LYS A 216 12.16 1.75 -18.24
CA LYS A 216 11.54 0.59 -17.58
C LYS A 216 12.47 -0.06 -16.58
N ALA A 217 11.91 -0.83 -15.64
CA ALA A 217 12.72 -1.56 -14.66
C ALA A 217 12.02 -2.84 -14.17
N PHE A 218 12.83 -3.72 -13.59
CA PHE A 218 12.42 -4.95 -12.92
C PHE A 218 11.64 -5.88 -13.84
N PRO A 219 12.33 -6.60 -14.76
CA PRO A 219 11.69 -7.62 -15.58
C PRO A 219 11.05 -8.69 -14.70
N PHE A 220 9.91 -9.22 -15.12
CA PHE A 220 9.27 -10.32 -14.41
C PHE A 220 10.13 -11.57 -14.42
N ALA A 221 10.35 -12.15 -13.25
CA ALA A 221 10.85 -13.52 -13.15
C ALA A 221 9.76 -14.53 -13.57
N PRO A 222 10.12 -15.75 -14.00
CA PRO A 222 9.16 -16.76 -14.42
C PRO A 222 8.01 -16.98 -13.44
N ILE A 223 8.31 -17.08 -12.15
CA ILE A 223 7.30 -17.25 -11.09
C ILE A 223 6.29 -16.10 -11.00
N GLN A 224 6.66 -14.90 -11.43
CA GLN A 224 5.81 -13.70 -11.35
C GLN A 224 4.82 -13.61 -12.50
N LYS A 225 5.05 -14.31 -13.61
CA LYS A 225 4.22 -14.20 -14.84
C LYS A 225 2.76 -14.61 -14.67
N ARG A 226 2.44 -15.39 -13.64
CA ARG A 226 1.07 -15.88 -13.37
C ARG A 226 0.54 -15.44 -12.00
N TYR A 227 1.27 -14.57 -11.31
CA TYR A 227 0.92 -14.11 -9.97
C TYR A 227 0.79 -12.59 -9.95
N THR A 228 -0.43 -12.08 -9.80
CA THR A 228 -0.83 -10.70 -10.12
C THR A 228 -0.95 -9.75 -8.94
N VAL A 229 -0.32 -10.00 -7.81
CA VAL A 229 -0.38 -9.07 -6.69
C VAL A 229 0.75 -8.06 -6.79
N SER A 230 0.45 -6.86 -7.30
CA SER A 230 1.37 -5.72 -7.21
C SER A 230 1.28 -5.08 -5.82
N ARG A 231 2.42 -4.62 -5.29
CA ARG A 231 2.49 -3.88 -4.03
C ARG A 231 2.80 -2.44 -4.29
N ILE A 232 2.15 -1.57 -3.54
CA ILE A 232 2.36 -0.14 -3.68
C ILE A 232 3.77 0.18 -3.19
N ALA A 233 4.58 0.82 -4.05
CA ALA A 233 5.82 1.43 -3.63
C ALA A 233 5.52 2.60 -2.68
N GLN A 234 6.35 2.76 -1.65
CA GLN A 234 6.12 3.73 -0.58
C GLN A 234 7.34 4.62 -0.40
N TYR A 235 7.12 5.90 -0.20
CA TYR A 235 8.18 6.80 0.26
C TYR A 235 8.52 6.50 1.72
N ASN A 236 9.82 6.52 2.05
CA ASN A 236 10.32 6.41 3.42
C ASN A 236 10.48 7.80 4.06
N SER A 237 10.98 7.82 5.29
CA SER A 237 11.24 9.06 6.04
C SER A 237 12.23 10.02 5.36
N CYS A 238 13.11 9.50 4.51
CA CYS A 238 14.10 10.28 3.75
C CYS A 238 13.61 10.68 2.36
N ASN A 239 12.32 10.48 2.08
CA ASN A 239 11.70 10.74 0.77
C ASN A 239 12.30 9.89 -0.37
N GLU A 240 12.80 8.69 -0.05
CA GLU A 240 13.23 7.70 -1.03
C GLU A 240 12.08 6.75 -1.34
N LEU A 241 11.90 6.38 -2.59
CA LEU A 241 10.84 5.47 -3.01
C LEU A 241 11.30 4.02 -2.88
N LEU A 242 10.73 3.29 -1.93
CA LEU A 242 10.98 1.87 -1.74
C LEU A 242 10.03 1.03 -2.58
N PHE A 243 10.59 0.05 -3.28
CA PHE A 243 9.85 -0.87 -4.14
C PHE A 243 10.31 -2.31 -3.92
N THR A 244 9.34 -3.21 -3.83
CA THR A 244 9.59 -4.66 -3.77
C THR A 244 8.80 -5.35 -4.88
N PRO A 245 9.46 -5.97 -5.87
CA PRO A 245 8.76 -6.79 -6.85
C PRO A 245 7.97 -7.91 -6.18
N THR A 246 6.84 -8.26 -6.73
CA THR A 246 5.99 -9.33 -6.19
C THR A 246 6.79 -10.62 -5.98
N LEU A 247 6.61 -11.28 -4.83
CA LEU A 247 7.30 -12.50 -4.40
C LEU A 247 8.82 -12.36 -4.20
N SER A 248 9.44 -11.22 -4.52
CA SER A 248 10.88 -10.99 -4.33
C SER A 248 11.20 -10.70 -2.86
N ASP A 249 12.35 -11.16 -2.40
CA ASP A 249 12.88 -10.88 -1.06
C ASP A 249 13.76 -9.62 -1.02
N THR A 250 13.81 -8.89 -2.14
CA THR A 250 14.67 -7.71 -2.28
C THR A 250 13.85 -6.44 -2.28
N VAL A 251 14.23 -5.52 -1.40
CA VAL A 251 13.71 -4.15 -1.37
C VAL A 251 14.67 -3.24 -2.13
N TYR A 252 14.18 -2.62 -3.15
CA TYR A 252 14.91 -1.64 -3.94
C TYR A 252 14.55 -0.23 -3.51
N CYS A 253 15.52 0.69 -3.64
CA CYS A 253 15.29 2.12 -3.61
C CYS A 253 15.33 2.68 -5.03
N ILE A 254 14.26 3.31 -5.47
CA ILE A 254 14.23 4.12 -6.69
C ILE A 254 14.68 5.52 -6.29
N LYS A 255 15.91 5.87 -6.67
CA LYS A 255 16.57 7.11 -6.28
C LYS A 255 16.16 8.29 -7.15
N SER A 256 15.94 8.01 -8.42
CA SER A 256 15.50 8.97 -9.42
C SER A 256 14.63 8.28 -10.47
N PRO A 257 13.97 9.01 -11.36
CA PRO A 257 13.23 8.41 -12.47
C PRO A 257 14.05 7.48 -13.37
N LYS A 258 15.37 7.50 -13.27
CA LYS A 258 16.29 6.72 -14.12
C LYS A 258 17.21 5.76 -13.37
N GLU A 259 17.23 5.81 -12.02
CA GLU A 259 18.23 5.11 -11.23
C GLU A 259 17.61 4.41 -10.03
N TYR A 260 18.12 3.21 -9.73
CA TYR A 260 17.74 2.45 -8.53
C TYR A 260 18.93 1.67 -7.97
N TYR A 261 18.81 1.21 -6.72
CA TYR A 261 19.76 0.31 -6.08
C TYR A 261 19.05 -0.67 -5.15
N VAL A 262 19.77 -1.75 -4.76
CA VAL A 262 19.29 -2.68 -3.72
C VAL A 262 19.52 -2.02 -2.37
N LYS A 263 18.50 -1.96 -1.53
CA LYS A 263 18.59 -1.39 -0.18
C LYS A 263 18.58 -2.46 0.90
N TYR A 264 17.65 -3.42 0.80
CA TYR A 264 17.52 -4.54 1.74
C TYR A 264 17.35 -5.87 1.02
N VAL A 265 17.85 -6.93 1.63
CA VAL A 265 17.55 -8.32 1.25
C VAL A 265 17.07 -9.04 2.50
N ILE A 266 15.86 -9.57 2.46
CA ILE A 266 15.24 -10.28 3.58
C ILE A 266 15.55 -11.78 3.42
N LYS A 267 16.39 -12.32 4.29
CA LYS A 267 16.78 -13.74 4.28
C LYS A 267 15.85 -14.52 5.19
N HIS A 268 15.11 -15.46 4.62
CA HIS A 268 14.24 -16.36 5.39
C HIS A 268 14.29 -17.78 4.82
N LYS A 269 14.02 -18.76 5.68
CA LYS A 269 14.01 -20.17 5.27
C LYS A 269 12.83 -20.46 4.35
N ARG A 270 13.05 -21.30 3.34
CA ARG A 270 12.03 -21.70 2.37
C ARG A 270 11.33 -20.48 1.75
N SER A 271 12.13 -19.54 1.25
CA SER A 271 11.58 -18.44 0.48
C SER A 271 10.92 -18.96 -0.80
N ILE A 272 9.72 -18.44 -1.11
CA ILE A 272 9.09 -18.70 -2.40
C ILE A 272 9.96 -18.15 -3.56
N TRP A 273 10.81 -17.17 -3.28
CA TRP A 273 11.76 -16.61 -4.26
C TRP A 273 12.86 -17.61 -4.69
N ASP A 274 13.14 -18.65 -3.87
CA ASP A 274 14.05 -19.74 -4.25
C ASP A 274 13.56 -20.48 -5.51
N LYS A 275 12.26 -20.36 -5.81
CA LYS A 275 11.59 -20.91 -6.99
C LYS A 275 11.38 -19.88 -8.11
N SER A 276 12.10 -18.76 -8.08
CA SER A 276 11.92 -17.62 -9.01
C SER A 276 12.04 -18.00 -10.48
N GLN A 277 12.75 -19.07 -10.81
CA GLN A 277 12.95 -19.57 -12.18
C GLN A 277 11.86 -20.56 -12.64
N GLU A 278 10.92 -20.92 -11.76
CA GLU A 278 9.80 -21.82 -12.06
C GLU A 278 8.56 -21.02 -12.50
N GLU A 279 7.84 -21.50 -13.50
CA GLU A 279 6.53 -20.94 -13.87
C GLU A 279 5.42 -21.63 -13.08
N LEU A 280 5.11 -21.11 -11.89
CA LEU A 280 4.07 -21.65 -11.01
C LEU A 280 2.77 -20.86 -11.17
N SER A 281 1.64 -21.60 -11.13
CA SER A 281 0.33 -20.98 -11.00
C SER A 281 0.14 -20.39 -9.60
N TRP A 282 -0.80 -19.46 -9.45
CA TRP A 282 -1.14 -18.91 -8.14
C TRP A 282 -1.59 -19.99 -7.14
N ARG A 283 -2.23 -21.10 -7.61
CA ARG A 283 -2.65 -22.23 -6.78
C ARG A 283 -1.47 -23.04 -6.26
N GLU A 284 -0.46 -23.25 -7.09
CA GLU A 284 0.76 -23.95 -6.67
C GLU A 284 1.53 -23.12 -5.64
N ILE A 285 1.66 -21.80 -5.85
CA ILE A 285 2.27 -20.88 -4.88
C ILE A 285 1.49 -20.89 -3.56
N ASP A 286 0.17 -20.84 -3.62
CA ASP A 286 -0.72 -20.90 -2.46
C ASP A 286 -0.55 -22.21 -1.67
N CYS A 287 -0.47 -23.35 -2.38
CA CYS A 287 -0.17 -24.65 -1.76
C CYS A 287 1.20 -24.69 -1.10
N LEU A 288 2.25 -24.23 -1.77
CA LEU A 288 3.60 -24.15 -1.21
C LEU A 288 3.63 -23.35 0.09
N ILE A 289 2.94 -22.20 0.13
CA ILE A 289 2.87 -21.37 1.33
C ILE A 289 2.04 -22.04 2.42
N LYS A 290 0.85 -22.56 2.11
CA LYS A 290 -0.09 -23.11 3.09
C LYS A 290 0.35 -24.46 3.67
N GLN A 291 0.89 -25.34 2.83
CA GLN A 291 1.09 -26.76 3.16
C GLN A 291 2.58 -27.10 3.32
N ASP A 292 3.44 -26.54 2.47
CA ASP A 292 4.86 -26.92 2.41
C ASP A 292 5.76 -26.01 3.23
N GLY A 293 5.19 -25.01 3.93
CA GLY A 293 5.91 -24.12 4.85
C GLY A 293 6.83 -23.11 4.15
N TYR A 294 6.57 -22.83 2.87
CA TYR A 294 7.22 -21.71 2.20
C TYR A 294 6.70 -20.38 2.74
N THR A 295 7.54 -19.37 2.67
CA THR A 295 7.19 -18.00 3.04
C THR A 295 7.39 -17.07 1.84
N ALA A 296 6.56 -16.06 1.73
CA ALA A 296 6.69 -15.03 0.72
C ALA A 296 6.78 -13.66 1.38
N PHE A 297 7.57 -12.77 0.80
CA PHE A 297 7.53 -11.39 1.21
C PHE A 297 6.14 -10.82 0.93
N GLY A 298 5.34 -10.55 1.99
CA GLY A 298 3.88 -10.51 1.91
C GLY A 298 3.23 -9.15 2.11
N GLY A 299 3.91 -8.11 2.60
CA GLY A 299 3.29 -6.85 3.00
C GLY A 299 3.96 -5.60 2.44
N PRO A 300 3.44 -4.44 2.81
CA PRO A 300 4.10 -3.17 2.55
C PRO A 300 5.45 -3.10 3.27
N VAL A 301 6.32 -2.26 2.75
CA VAL A 301 7.58 -1.88 3.40
C VAL A 301 7.45 -0.42 3.82
N HIS A 302 7.64 -0.18 5.11
CA HIS A 302 7.60 1.18 5.66
C HIS A 302 8.89 1.43 6.43
N GLU A 303 9.62 2.47 6.10
CA GLU A 303 10.90 2.77 6.69
C GLU A 303 10.91 4.15 7.33
N THR A 304 11.31 4.21 8.59
CA THR A 304 11.69 5.42 9.32
C THR A 304 13.22 5.50 9.42
N SER A 305 13.78 6.55 10.03
CA SER A 305 15.21 6.67 10.25
C SER A 305 15.77 5.49 11.07
N ASP A 306 15.01 4.97 12.04
CA ASP A 306 15.47 3.98 13.01
C ASP A 306 14.95 2.57 12.76
N TYR A 307 13.77 2.44 12.14
CA TYR A 307 13.09 1.16 11.98
C TYR A 307 12.67 0.89 10.54
N LEU A 308 12.69 -0.40 10.18
CA LEU A 308 12.07 -0.91 8.96
C LEU A 308 10.92 -1.84 9.35
N PHE A 309 9.71 -1.51 8.92
CA PHE A 309 8.57 -2.41 8.97
C PHE A 309 8.44 -3.19 7.68
N PHE A 310 8.18 -4.48 7.78
CA PHE A 310 7.81 -5.34 6.65
C PHE A 310 6.97 -6.53 7.12
N SER A 311 6.38 -7.25 6.18
CA SER A 311 5.51 -8.39 6.48
C SER A 311 5.84 -9.57 5.58
N LEU A 312 5.80 -10.79 6.16
CA LEU A 312 5.92 -12.05 5.43
C LEU A 312 4.58 -12.78 5.45
N SER A 313 4.20 -13.34 4.32
CA SER A 313 3.09 -14.28 4.22
C SER A 313 3.57 -15.69 4.50
N LYS A 314 2.88 -16.40 5.38
CA LYS A 314 3.17 -17.81 5.72
C LYS A 314 1.89 -18.61 5.92
N GLY A 315 1.99 -19.93 5.82
CA GLY A 315 0.87 -20.82 6.12
C GLY A 315 0.59 -20.92 7.62
N ASN A 316 -0.70 -20.95 7.97
CA ASN A 316 -1.18 -21.28 9.30
C ASN A 316 -2.58 -21.92 9.17
N ASN A 317 -2.71 -23.20 9.56
CA ASN A 317 -3.97 -23.94 9.51
C ASN A 317 -4.70 -23.84 8.14
N ASN A 318 -3.99 -24.10 7.04
CA ASN A 318 -4.46 -23.95 5.65
C ASN A 318 -4.87 -22.52 5.22
N LEU A 319 -4.54 -21.51 6.00
CA LEU A 319 -4.71 -20.10 5.65
C LEU A 319 -3.36 -19.45 5.42
N ILE A 320 -3.32 -18.40 4.61
CA ILE A 320 -2.16 -17.52 4.53
C ILE A 320 -2.36 -16.39 5.53
N VAL A 321 -1.40 -16.23 6.41
CA VAL A 321 -1.38 -15.16 7.41
C VAL A 321 -0.14 -14.29 7.23
N ASN A 322 -0.29 -13.01 7.52
CA ASN A 322 0.83 -12.08 7.51
C ASN A 322 1.53 -12.07 8.86
N GLN A 323 2.83 -12.24 8.82
CA GLN A 323 3.73 -12.11 9.95
C GLN A 323 4.42 -10.74 9.88
N ASN A 324 4.04 -9.84 10.75
CA ASN A 324 4.56 -8.48 10.80
C ASN A 324 5.85 -8.40 11.58
N CYS A 325 6.80 -7.63 11.08
CA CYS A 325 8.14 -7.49 11.64
C CYS A 325 8.56 -6.02 11.67
N TYR A 326 9.28 -5.67 12.74
CA TYR A 326 10.03 -4.42 12.84
C TYR A 326 11.51 -4.73 13.00
N TYR A 327 12.34 -4.17 12.17
CA TYR A 327 13.79 -4.26 12.28
C TYR A 327 14.34 -2.94 12.82
N ASP A 328 14.96 -3.00 14.00
CA ASP A 328 15.71 -1.90 14.61
C ASP A 328 17.07 -1.78 13.91
N LYS A 329 17.28 -0.69 13.17
CA LYS A 329 18.49 -0.46 12.40
C LYS A 329 19.70 -0.10 13.26
N ARG A 330 19.47 0.50 14.44
CA ARG A 330 20.53 0.88 15.39
C ARG A 330 21.06 -0.35 16.14
N GLN A 331 20.14 -1.16 16.67
CA GLN A 331 20.50 -2.35 17.44
C GLN A 331 20.74 -3.58 16.55
N LYS A 332 20.42 -3.48 15.25
CA LYS A 332 20.42 -4.60 14.29
C LYS A 332 19.57 -5.78 14.76
N GLN A 333 18.43 -5.48 15.35
CA GLN A 333 17.54 -6.44 15.99
C GLN A 333 16.22 -6.54 15.29
N LEU A 334 15.77 -7.76 15.04
CA LEU A 334 14.48 -8.04 14.40
C LEU A 334 13.45 -8.44 15.44
N PHE A 335 12.33 -7.72 15.46
CA PHE A 335 11.15 -8.01 16.25
C PHE A 335 10.07 -8.61 15.36
N LYS A 336 9.57 -9.78 15.73
CA LYS A 336 8.44 -10.45 15.11
C LYS A 336 7.23 -10.31 16.01
N ILE A 337 6.17 -9.70 15.47
CA ILE A 337 4.94 -9.51 16.24
C ILE A 337 4.14 -10.81 16.25
N THR A 338 3.90 -11.35 17.43
CA THR A 338 2.95 -12.46 17.61
C THR A 338 1.55 -11.90 17.59
N LYS A 339 0.74 -12.35 16.61
CA LYS A 339 -0.65 -11.91 16.51
C LYS A 339 -1.47 -12.57 17.61
N ASP A 340 -2.06 -11.76 18.47
CA ASP A 340 -3.26 -12.14 19.17
C ASP A 340 -4.44 -12.06 18.20
N TYR A 341 -4.98 -13.20 17.82
CA TYR A 341 -6.12 -13.27 16.88
C TYR A 341 -7.41 -12.63 17.42
N GLU A 342 -7.43 -12.24 18.69
CA GLU A 342 -8.62 -11.78 19.40
C GLU A 342 -8.79 -10.26 19.49
N GLY A 343 -7.92 -9.44 18.85
CA GLY A 343 -8.01 -8.02 19.14
C GLY A 343 -7.82 -7.05 17.97
N VAL A 344 -8.90 -6.44 17.49
CA VAL A 344 -8.85 -5.24 16.61
C VAL A 344 -8.00 -4.14 17.28
N ILE A 345 -8.09 -4.00 18.59
CA ILE A 345 -7.38 -2.99 19.38
C ILE A 345 -5.90 -3.33 19.55
N ARG A 346 -5.58 -4.61 19.82
CA ARG A 346 -4.20 -5.04 20.06
C ARG A 346 -3.30 -4.99 18.83
N ASN A 347 -3.91 -5.09 17.65
CA ASN A 347 -3.17 -5.09 16.38
C ASN A 347 -3.00 -3.70 15.74
N LEU A 348 -3.50 -2.64 16.37
CA LEU A 348 -3.54 -1.28 15.83
C LEU A 348 -2.17 -0.77 15.35
N PHE A 349 -1.10 -1.05 16.11
CA PHE A 349 0.26 -0.63 15.81
C PHE A 349 1.11 -1.70 15.12
N SER A 350 0.54 -2.89 14.92
CA SER A 350 1.26 -4.03 14.36
C SER A 350 1.35 -4.01 12.83
N MET A 351 0.58 -3.15 12.15
CA MET A 351 0.54 -3.05 10.69
C MET A 351 0.31 -1.59 10.27
N PRO A 352 1.37 -0.79 10.22
CA PRO A 352 1.26 0.58 9.71
C PRO A 352 0.83 0.59 8.24
N VAL A 353 0.15 1.66 7.83
CA VAL A 353 -0.36 1.88 6.48
C VAL A 353 0.49 2.86 5.68
N GLY A 354 1.45 3.52 6.33
CA GLY A 354 2.34 4.49 5.70
C GLY A 354 3.36 5.07 6.67
N VAL A 355 4.16 5.99 6.16
CA VAL A 355 5.16 6.76 6.90
C VAL A 355 5.03 8.23 6.53
N SER A 356 5.24 9.11 7.51
CA SER A 356 5.37 10.56 7.30
C SER A 356 6.47 11.12 8.21
N GLY A 357 7.57 11.58 7.63
CA GLY A 357 8.79 11.81 8.39
C GLY A 357 9.15 10.54 9.17
N ASP A 358 9.52 10.67 10.44
CA ASP A 358 9.86 9.54 11.31
C ASP A 358 8.67 8.88 12.01
N TYR A 359 7.46 9.14 11.55
CA TYR A 359 6.25 8.56 12.12
C TYR A 359 5.68 7.49 11.22
N TYR A 360 5.32 6.36 11.80
CA TYR A 360 4.39 5.42 11.21
C TYR A 360 2.97 5.94 11.30
N LEU A 361 2.15 5.58 10.32
CA LEU A 361 0.73 5.93 10.26
C LEU A 361 -0.11 4.67 10.42
N ALA A 362 -1.19 4.78 11.19
CA ALA A 362 -2.21 3.75 11.34
C ALA A 362 -3.59 4.40 11.42
N PHE A 363 -4.64 3.60 11.27
CA PHE A 363 -6.02 4.05 11.44
C PHE A 363 -6.74 3.20 12.49
N ALA A 364 -7.53 3.86 13.31
CA ALA A 364 -8.50 3.22 14.19
C ALA A 364 -9.91 3.50 13.70
N ASP A 365 -10.69 2.44 13.44
CA ASP A 365 -12.14 2.56 13.32
C ASP A 365 -12.72 2.62 14.74
N GLY A 366 -12.99 3.84 15.18
CA GLY A 366 -13.44 4.09 16.56
C GLY A 366 -14.79 3.42 16.89
N TYR A 367 -15.70 3.33 15.92
CA TYR A 367 -16.99 2.68 16.14
C TYR A 367 -16.84 1.15 16.28
N LEU A 368 -16.08 0.51 15.39
CA LEU A 368 -15.83 -0.94 15.50
C LEU A 368 -15.08 -1.28 16.79
N MET A 369 -14.09 -0.47 17.18
CA MET A 369 -13.38 -0.65 18.45
C MET A 369 -14.30 -0.54 19.67
N LYS A 370 -15.19 0.44 19.68
CA LYS A 370 -16.21 0.64 20.72
C LYS A 370 -17.15 -0.57 20.82
N GLU A 371 -17.67 -1.05 19.70
CA GLU A 371 -18.55 -2.21 19.66
C GLU A 371 -17.82 -3.50 20.07
N TYR A 372 -16.54 -3.63 19.73
CA TYR A 372 -15.71 -4.74 20.16
C TYR A 372 -15.48 -4.73 21.69
N MET A 373 -15.18 -3.57 22.28
CA MET A 373 -15.00 -3.43 23.73
C MET A 373 -16.29 -3.73 24.52
N LYS A 374 -17.47 -3.38 24.01
CA LYS A 374 -18.75 -3.73 24.64
C LYS A 374 -18.98 -5.24 24.77
N LYS A 375 -18.46 -6.01 23.79
CA LYS A 375 -18.60 -7.47 23.76
C LYS A 375 -17.51 -8.20 24.54
N ASN A 376 -16.38 -7.55 24.78
CA ASN A 376 -15.18 -8.12 25.40
C ASN A 376 -14.76 -7.18 26.56
N THR A 377 -15.37 -7.36 27.74
CA THR A 377 -15.23 -6.45 28.90
C THR A 377 -13.85 -6.49 29.55
N ASP A 378 -13.06 -7.50 29.29
CA ASP A 378 -11.69 -7.69 29.76
C ASP A 378 -10.65 -6.96 28.90
N ILE A 379 -11.08 -6.37 27.77
CA ILE A 379 -10.21 -5.59 26.87
C ILE A 379 -10.43 -4.11 27.13
N SER A 380 -9.36 -3.41 27.47
CA SER A 380 -9.35 -1.96 27.66
C SER A 380 -8.26 -1.31 26.82
N ILE A 381 -8.51 -0.09 26.37
CA ILE A 381 -7.50 0.78 25.77
C ILE A 381 -6.80 1.51 26.92
N ALA A 382 -5.50 1.29 27.04
CA ALA A 382 -4.69 1.91 28.10
C ALA A 382 -4.59 3.44 27.91
N ASP A 383 -4.50 3.91 26.65
CA ASP A 383 -4.44 5.35 26.35
C ASP A 383 -5.80 6.01 26.54
N GLU A 384 -5.87 6.90 27.54
CA GLU A 384 -7.11 7.60 27.90
C GLU A 384 -7.61 8.55 26.81
N SER A 385 -6.70 9.18 26.07
CA SER A 385 -7.04 10.10 24.99
C SER A 385 -7.72 9.35 23.84
N LEU A 386 -7.13 8.23 23.40
CA LEU A 386 -7.71 7.37 22.37
C LEU A 386 -9.05 6.79 22.83
N ARG A 387 -9.14 6.32 24.08
CA ARG A 387 -10.37 5.77 24.66
C ARG A 387 -11.51 6.79 24.68
N LYS A 388 -11.22 8.05 25.01
CA LYS A 388 -12.21 9.15 24.96
C LYS A 388 -12.72 9.36 23.54
N MET A 389 -11.83 9.49 22.57
CA MET A 389 -12.20 9.67 21.15
C MET A 389 -13.07 8.52 20.64
N ILE A 390 -12.70 7.26 20.95
CA ILE A 390 -13.47 6.07 20.56
C ILE A 390 -14.88 6.09 21.18
N ASN A 391 -15.02 6.50 22.43
CA ASN A 391 -16.34 6.59 23.07
C ASN A 391 -17.26 7.63 22.42
N GLU A 392 -16.72 8.67 21.80
CA GLU A 392 -17.44 9.68 21.07
C GLU A 392 -17.85 9.22 19.66
N CYS A 393 -17.21 8.17 19.11
CA CYS A 393 -17.51 7.64 17.77
C CYS A 393 -18.88 6.95 17.71
N ASN A 394 -19.51 7.04 16.54
CA ASN A 394 -20.72 6.34 16.15
C ASN A 394 -20.56 5.73 14.74
N GLU A 395 -21.58 5.08 14.20
CA GLU A 395 -21.56 4.39 12.92
C GLU A 395 -21.25 5.29 11.70
N ASN A 396 -21.42 6.60 11.86
CA ASN A 396 -21.15 7.63 10.85
C ASN A 396 -19.86 8.41 11.15
N SER A 397 -18.99 7.88 11.98
CA SER A 397 -17.70 8.51 12.27
C SER A 397 -16.62 8.03 11.31
N ASN A 398 -15.86 8.96 10.78
CA ASN A 398 -14.62 8.68 10.05
C ASN A 398 -13.56 8.07 10.98
N PRO A 399 -12.57 7.36 10.43
CA PRO A 399 -11.51 6.77 11.25
C PRO A 399 -10.64 7.84 11.93
N ILE A 400 -9.98 7.43 13.00
CA ILE A 400 -8.98 8.22 13.69
C ILE A 400 -7.62 7.89 13.07
N LEU A 401 -6.93 8.88 12.50
CA LEU A 401 -5.55 8.73 12.05
C LEU A 401 -4.61 8.75 13.26
N ILE A 402 -3.71 7.79 13.33
CA ILE A 402 -2.73 7.65 14.40
C ILE A 402 -1.34 7.83 13.81
N LYS A 403 -0.53 8.67 14.46
CA LYS A 403 0.90 8.82 14.17
C LYS A 403 1.67 8.34 15.38
N PHE A 404 2.70 7.52 15.18
CA PHE A 404 3.53 6.99 16.26
C PHE A 404 4.95 6.70 15.82
N ARG A 405 5.87 6.70 16.79
CA ARG A 405 7.26 6.25 16.61
C ARG A 405 7.56 5.09 17.56
N LEU A 406 8.63 4.37 17.24
CA LEU A 406 9.24 3.38 18.12
C LEU A 406 10.50 3.98 18.76
N LYS A 407 10.72 3.68 20.07
CA LYS A 407 11.91 4.10 20.83
C LYS A 407 13.07 3.13 20.64
#